data_504db523e35c78b9fee28a95e11c60bd
#
_entry.id   504db523e35c78b9fee28a95e11c60bd
#
_cell.length_a   1.000
_cell.length_b   1.000
_cell.length_c   1.000
_cell.angle_alpha   90.00
_cell.angle_beta   90.00
_cell.angle_gamma   90.00
#
_symmetry.space_group_name_H-M   'P 1'
#
loop_
_entity.id
_entity.type
_entity.pdbx_description
1 polymer ?
#
loop_
_entity_poly.entity_id
_entity_poly.type
_entity_poly.pdbx_seq_one_letter_code
_entity_poly.pdbx_strand_id
1 'polypeptide(L)'
;MSYSVKITAEADNDLRSIYEYIAFELKSSENAIRQLDRLEQSILKLNEMPERYKLYENEPWKSKGLRMMPVDNFIVFYIPDNEKNTVTVIRVMYGGRNIEKQL
;
A
#
# COMPACT_ATOMS: atom_id res chain seq x y z
N MET A 1 -18.13 9.31 -6.18
CA MET A 1 -18.31 7.86 -6.34
C MET A 1 -17.32 7.11 -5.51
N SER A 2 -17.77 6.11 -4.78
CA SER A 2 -16.83 5.33 -3.98
C SER A 2 -16.35 4.07 -4.71
N TYR A 3 -15.11 3.70 -4.45
CA TYR A 3 -14.50 2.50 -4.96
C TYR A 3 -14.46 1.45 -3.86
N SER A 4 -14.56 0.17 -4.23
CA SER A 4 -14.29 -0.93 -3.31
C SER A 4 -12.79 -1.12 -3.21
N VAL A 5 -12.25 -1.14 -2.01
CA VAL A 5 -10.82 -1.33 -1.79
C VAL A 5 -10.57 -2.80 -1.48
N LYS A 6 -9.67 -3.42 -2.25
CA LYS A 6 -9.28 -4.81 -2.10
C LYS A 6 -7.78 -4.88 -1.82
N ILE A 7 -7.38 -5.89 -1.07
CA ILE A 7 -5.98 -6.10 -0.70
C ILE A 7 -5.56 -7.49 -1.16
N THR A 8 -4.47 -7.58 -1.92
CA THR A 8 -3.94 -8.87 -2.36
C THR A 8 -3.37 -9.65 -1.17
N ALA A 9 -3.17 -10.95 -1.36
CA ALA A 9 -2.52 -11.78 -0.35
C ALA A 9 -1.10 -11.28 -0.04
N GLU A 10 -0.38 -10.82 -1.06
CA GLU A 10 0.96 -10.28 -0.90
C GLU A 10 0.96 -9.00 -0.07
N ALA A 11 0.01 -8.10 -0.34
CA ALA A 11 -0.11 -6.85 0.43
C ALA A 11 -0.51 -7.13 1.88
N ASP A 12 -1.41 -8.07 2.09
CA ASP A 12 -1.81 -8.47 3.44
C ASP A 12 -0.61 -9.02 4.21
N ASN A 13 0.19 -9.85 3.55
CA ASN A 13 1.41 -10.39 4.14
C ASN A 13 2.43 -9.29 4.43
N ASP A 14 2.53 -8.29 3.56
CA ASP A 14 3.40 -7.13 3.79
C ASP A 14 2.98 -6.39 5.06
N LEU A 15 1.69 -6.15 5.24
CA LEU A 15 1.19 -5.46 6.44
C LEU A 15 1.50 -6.24 7.71
N ARG A 16 1.34 -7.56 7.65
CA ARG A 16 1.65 -8.43 8.77
C ARG A 16 3.14 -8.40 9.09
N SER A 17 4.00 -8.44 8.07
CA SER A 17 5.44 -8.39 8.24
C SER A 17 5.91 -7.06 8.85
N ILE A 18 5.29 -5.95 8.43
CA ILE A 18 5.58 -4.63 9.00
C ILE A 18 5.24 -4.61 10.47
N TYR A 19 4.07 -5.13 10.84
CA TYR A 19 3.66 -5.21 12.24
C TYR A 19 4.66 -6.03 13.05
N GLU A 20 5.01 -7.22 12.56
CA GLU A 20 5.91 -8.12 13.28
C GLU A 20 7.30 -7.51 13.45
N TYR A 21 7.80 -6.84 12.44
CA TYR A 21 9.10 -6.19 12.51
C TYR A 21 9.12 -5.14 13.63
N ILE A 22 8.12 -4.25 13.66
CA ILE A 22 8.07 -3.18 14.66
C ILE A 22 7.82 -3.76 16.05
N ALA A 23 6.92 -4.72 16.17
CA ALA A 23 6.54 -5.29 17.46
C ALA A 23 7.67 -6.11 18.08
N PHE A 24 8.36 -6.93 17.28
CA PHE A 24 9.33 -7.89 17.79
C PHE A 24 10.78 -7.46 17.63
N GLU A 25 11.15 -6.96 16.44
CA GLU A 25 12.54 -6.52 16.20
C GLU A 25 12.82 -5.19 16.88
N LEU A 26 11.91 -4.25 16.80
CA LEU A 26 12.05 -2.95 17.45
C LEU A 26 11.45 -2.93 18.85
N LYS A 27 10.86 -4.06 19.28
CA LYS A 27 10.30 -4.26 20.63
C LYS A 27 9.31 -3.16 21.03
N SER A 28 8.43 -2.77 20.11
CA SER A 28 7.47 -1.73 20.37
C SER A 28 6.08 -2.09 19.83
N SER A 29 5.32 -2.84 20.62
CA SER A 29 3.95 -3.25 20.25
C SER A 29 3.03 -2.06 20.03
N GLU A 30 3.16 -1.01 20.82
CA GLU A 30 2.37 0.20 20.68
C GLU A 30 2.60 0.88 19.35
N ASN A 31 3.86 1.04 18.95
CA ASN A 31 4.20 1.65 17.69
C ASN A 31 3.77 0.76 16.51
N ALA A 32 3.84 -0.56 16.68
CA ALA A 32 3.38 -1.50 15.66
C ALA A 32 1.88 -1.33 15.39
N ILE A 33 1.09 -1.23 16.45
CA ILE A 33 -0.36 -1.05 16.34
C ILE A 33 -0.68 0.29 15.66
N ARG A 34 -0.04 1.36 16.08
CA ARG A 34 -0.26 2.69 15.48
C ARG A 34 0.12 2.74 14.02
N GLN A 35 1.27 2.14 13.68
CA GLN A 35 1.72 2.13 12.28
C GLN A 35 0.76 1.34 11.40
N LEU A 36 0.33 0.18 11.89
CA LEU A 36 -0.63 -0.63 11.14
C LEU A 36 -1.95 0.10 10.95
N ASP A 37 -2.45 0.75 12.00
CA ASP A 37 -3.68 1.52 11.94
C ASP A 37 -3.59 2.65 10.90
N ARG A 38 -2.49 3.38 10.88
CA ARG A 38 -2.29 4.48 9.93
C ARG A 38 -2.26 3.98 8.50
N LEU A 39 -1.60 2.83 8.26
CA LEU A 39 -1.58 2.21 6.94
C LEU A 39 -2.99 1.79 6.53
N GLU A 40 -3.71 1.14 7.42
CA GLU A 40 -5.07 0.68 7.14
C GLU A 40 -6.03 1.84 6.85
N GLN A 41 -5.97 2.90 7.66
CA GLN A 41 -6.82 4.07 7.44
C GLN A 41 -6.50 4.75 6.11
N SER A 42 -5.22 4.86 5.76
CA SER A 42 -4.81 5.45 4.49
C SER A 42 -5.28 4.61 3.30
N ILE A 43 -5.19 3.30 3.43
CA ILE A 43 -5.67 2.37 2.40
C ILE A 43 -7.19 2.51 2.20
N LEU A 44 -7.94 2.58 3.29
CA LEU A 44 -9.39 2.72 3.21
C LEU A 44 -9.81 4.03 2.53
N LYS A 45 -9.03 5.08 2.68
CA LYS A 45 -9.31 6.37 2.03
C LYS A 45 -9.12 6.35 0.53
N LEU A 46 -8.53 5.29 -0.02
CA LEU A 46 -8.44 5.12 -1.46
C LEU A 46 -9.80 4.84 -2.10
N ASN A 47 -10.84 4.66 -1.29
CA ASN A 47 -12.20 4.51 -1.79
C ASN A 47 -12.71 5.80 -2.47
N GLU A 48 -12.05 6.92 -2.25
CA GLU A 48 -12.38 8.18 -2.89
C GLU A 48 -11.16 8.75 -3.61
N MET A 49 -11.36 9.21 -4.83
CA MET A 49 -10.33 9.86 -5.65
C MET A 49 -9.01 9.07 -5.68
N PRO A 50 -9.04 7.78 -6.03
CA PRO A 50 -7.81 6.98 -5.97
C PRO A 50 -6.74 7.39 -6.99
N GLU A 51 -7.08 8.22 -7.95
CA GLU A 51 -6.13 8.67 -8.96
C GLU A 51 -5.34 9.93 -8.56
N ARG A 52 -5.54 10.43 -7.35
CA ARG A 52 -4.82 11.62 -6.90
C ARG A 52 -3.35 11.41 -6.57
N TYR A 53 -2.94 10.15 -6.39
CA TYR A 53 -1.53 9.85 -6.14
C TYR A 53 -0.80 9.54 -7.44
N LYS A 54 0.52 9.66 -7.38
CA LYS A 54 1.41 9.59 -8.53
C LYS A 54 1.49 8.20 -9.12
N LEU A 55 1.58 8.11 -10.45
CA LEU A 55 1.84 6.86 -11.15
C LEU A 55 3.27 6.38 -10.90
N TYR A 56 3.44 5.06 -10.82
CA TYR A 56 4.75 4.44 -10.83
C TYR A 56 5.28 4.50 -12.28
N GLU A 57 6.50 5.00 -12.45
CA GLU A 57 7.00 5.37 -13.78
C GLU A 57 7.60 4.23 -14.60
N ASN A 58 7.85 3.08 -13.99
CA ASN A 58 8.54 1.97 -14.67
C ASN A 58 7.57 0.89 -15.18
N GLU A 59 7.86 0.40 -16.40
CA GLU A 59 7.11 -0.69 -16.98
C GLU A 59 7.52 -2.03 -16.31
N PRO A 60 6.66 -3.03 -16.29
CA PRO A 60 5.31 -3.06 -16.90
C PRO A 60 4.21 -2.41 -16.07
N TRP A 61 4.54 -1.93 -14.89
CA TRP A 61 3.56 -1.43 -13.93
C TRP A 61 2.92 -0.11 -14.36
N LYS A 62 3.69 0.74 -15.05
CA LYS A 62 3.16 2.01 -15.55
C LYS A 62 1.96 1.79 -16.46
N SER A 63 2.08 0.86 -17.40
CA SER A 63 0.99 0.53 -18.33
C SER A 63 -0.21 -0.10 -17.63
N LYS A 64 0.00 -0.72 -16.47
CA LYS A 64 -1.06 -1.31 -15.67
C LYS A 64 -1.75 -0.29 -14.75
N GLY A 65 -1.24 0.93 -14.71
CA GLY A 65 -1.83 1.99 -13.91
C GLY A 65 -1.47 1.96 -12.43
N LEU A 66 -0.34 1.35 -12.09
CA LEU A 66 0.12 1.28 -10.70
C LEU A 66 0.41 2.66 -10.16
N ARG A 67 -0.12 2.96 -8.97
CA ARG A 67 0.11 4.23 -8.28
C ARG A 67 0.77 4.00 -6.94
N MET A 68 1.37 5.05 -6.42
CA MET A 68 2.18 5.03 -5.20
C MET A 68 1.63 6.02 -4.19
N MET A 69 1.19 5.53 -3.04
CA MET A 69 0.75 6.41 -1.96
C MET A 69 1.73 6.31 -0.79
N PRO A 70 2.48 7.40 -0.51
CA PRO A 70 3.36 7.39 0.67
C PRO A 70 2.54 7.47 1.96
N VAL A 71 2.91 6.64 2.92
CA VAL A 71 2.34 6.68 4.27
C VAL A 71 3.51 6.52 5.24
N ASP A 72 3.91 7.61 5.89
CA ASP A 72 5.09 7.63 6.76
C ASP A 72 6.33 7.17 5.97
N ASN A 73 7.03 6.15 6.41
CA ASN A 73 8.21 5.62 5.73
C ASN A 73 7.89 4.50 4.74
N PHE A 74 6.59 4.23 4.52
CA PHE A 74 6.13 3.15 3.66
C PHE A 74 5.47 3.69 2.41
N ILE A 75 5.35 2.84 1.39
CA ILE A 75 4.63 3.17 0.17
C ILE A 75 3.61 2.07 -0.09
N VAL A 76 2.37 2.48 -0.31
CA VAL A 76 1.28 1.60 -0.69
C VAL A 76 1.17 1.62 -2.21
N PHE A 77 1.36 0.48 -2.85
CA PHE A 77 1.24 0.32 -4.30
C PHE A 77 -0.13 -0.23 -4.64
N TYR A 78 -0.86 0.46 -5.51
CA TYR A 78 -2.23 0.07 -5.81
C TYR A 78 -2.59 0.40 -7.25
N ILE A 79 -3.61 -0.31 -7.77
CA ILE A 79 -4.13 -0.08 -9.12
C ILE A 79 -5.62 0.22 -9.02
N PRO A 80 -6.06 1.43 -9.40
CA PRO A 80 -7.49 1.71 -9.50
C PRO A 80 -8.05 1.18 -10.82
N ASP A 81 -9.27 0.69 -10.77
CA ASP A 81 -10.00 0.21 -11.94
C ASP A 81 -11.32 0.96 -12.03
N ASN A 82 -11.39 1.91 -12.95
CA ASN A 82 -12.57 2.77 -13.09
C ASN A 82 -13.78 2.04 -13.66
N GLU A 83 -13.57 0.99 -14.42
CA GLU A 83 -14.66 0.21 -14.99
C GLU A 83 -15.38 -0.59 -13.92
N LYS A 84 -14.63 -1.15 -12.98
CA LYS A 84 -15.18 -1.97 -11.91
C LYS A 84 -15.38 -1.20 -10.61
N ASN A 85 -14.98 0.05 -10.57
CA ASN A 85 -14.99 0.87 -9.36
C ASN A 85 -14.29 0.18 -8.20
N THR A 86 -13.11 -0.37 -8.47
CA THR A 86 -12.30 -1.06 -7.46
C THR A 86 -10.90 -0.46 -7.39
N VAL A 87 -10.30 -0.57 -6.21
CA VAL A 87 -8.89 -0.25 -6.00
C VAL A 87 -8.26 -1.51 -5.42
N THR A 88 -7.22 -2.02 -6.07
CA THR A 88 -6.53 -3.21 -5.60
C THR A 88 -5.16 -2.81 -5.08
N VAL A 89 -4.94 -3.02 -3.79
CA VAL A 89 -3.63 -2.79 -3.17
C VAL A 89 -2.76 -4.01 -3.46
N ILE A 90 -1.66 -3.78 -4.19
CA ILE A 90 -0.77 -4.84 -4.70
C ILE A 90 0.32 -5.17 -3.69
N ARG A 91 0.97 -4.16 -3.14
CA ARG A 91 2.06 -4.32 -2.18
C ARG A 91 2.12 -3.13 -1.22
N VAL A 92 2.72 -3.36 -0.05
CA VAL A 92 3.06 -2.30 0.90
C VAL A 92 4.53 -2.51 1.26
N MET A 93 5.38 -1.50 1.01
CA MET A 93 6.82 -1.65 1.19
C MET A 93 7.44 -0.46 1.90
N TYR A 94 8.54 -0.70 2.59
CA TYR A 94 9.39 0.37 3.10
C TYR A 94 9.99 1.15 1.93
N GLY A 95 9.83 2.48 1.95
CA GLY A 95 10.23 3.32 0.81
C GLY A 95 11.73 3.37 0.52
N GLY A 96 12.56 2.94 1.47
CA GLY A 96 14.01 2.90 1.26
C GLY A 96 14.53 1.65 0.59
N ARG A 97 13.66 0.67 0.28
CA ARG A 97 14.07 -0.57 -0.37
C ARG A 97 14.18 -0.41 -1.88
N ASN A 98 14.86 -1.38 -2.50
CA ASN A 98 14.90 -1.47 -3.95
C ASN A 98 13.55 -2.01 -4.45
N ILE A 99 12.65 -1.09 -4.74
CA ILE A 99 11.26 -1.38 -5.08
C ILE A 99 11.15 -2.22 -6.36
N GLU A 100 11.97 -1.95 -7.36
CA GLU A 100 11.91 -2.67 -8.63
C GLU A 100 12.11 -4.17 -8.47
N LYS A 101 12.99 -4.57 -7.56
CA LYS A 101 13.24 -5.98 -7.30
C LYS A 101 12.12 -6.63 -6.51
N GLN A 102 11.37 -5.85 -5.75
CA GLN A 102 10.30 -6.38 -4.90
C GLN A 102 8.97 -6.50 -5.65
N LEU A 103 8.74 -5.63 -6.60
CA LEU A 103 7.56 -5.68 -7.45
C LEU A 103 7.72 -6.76 -8.51
#